data_a0c958efea31678ab1cf875fea84caee
#
_entry.id   a0c958efea31678ab1cf875fea84caee
#
_cell.length_a   1.000
_cell.length_b   1.000
_cell.length_c   1.000
_cell.angle_alpha   90.00
_cell.angle_beta   90.00
_cell.angle_gamma   90.00
#
_symmetry.space_group_name_H-M   'P 1'
#
loop_
_entity.id
_entity.type
_entity.pdbx_description
1 polymer ?
#
loop_
_entity_poly.entity_id
_entity_poly.type
_entity_poly.pdbx_seq_one_letter_code
_entity_poly.pdbx_strand_id
1 'polypeptide(L)' 'MSPEKSQKLWKIIQEAGDYLQGQLPDHPNHPKGRNAYAHVAICVKSKFNASYKDIPDEKFNEVLKYIEFLKQNPN' A
#
# COMPACT_ATOMS: atom_id res chain seq x y z
N MET A 1 3.37 14.69 2.39
CA MET A 1 4.50 14.19 1.58
C MET A 1 4.81 15.18 0.47
N SER A 2 6.08 15.47 0.20
CA SER A 2 6.46 16.32 -0.91
C SER A 2 6.04 15.70 -2.25
N PRO A 3 5.89 16.48 -3.32
CA PRO A 3 5.51 15.91 -4.61
C PRO A 3 6.45 14.81 -5.10
N GLU A 4 7.75 14.99 -4.90
CA GLU A 4 8.73 13.99 -5.30
C GLU A 4 8.57 12.68 -4.52
N LYS A 5 8.44 12.78 -3.22
CA LYS A 5 8.26 11.61 -2.37
C LYS A 5 6.90 10.96 -2.58
N SER A 6 5.86 11.75 -2.86
CA SER A 6 4.54 11.21 -3.19
C SER A 6 4.59 10.38 -4.46
N GLN A 7 5.31 10.83 -5.48
CA GLN A 7 5.46 10.09 -6.73
C GLN A 7 6.23 8.80 -6.51
N LYS A 8 7.31 8.84 -5.74
CA LYS A 8 8.08 7.64 -5.40
C LYS A 8 7.22 6.64 -4.63
N LEU A 9 6.46 7.14 -3.68
CA LEU A 9 5.60 6.30 -2.84
C LEU A 9 4.49 5.66 -3.66
N TRP A 10 3.88 6.41 -4.57
CA TRP A 10 2.86 5.87 -5.47
C TRP A 10 3.42 4.73 -6.31
N LYS A 11 4.62 4.90 -6.84
CA LYS A 11 5.29 3.87 -7.63
C LYS A 11 5.54 2.61 -6.79
N ILE A 12 5.98 2.81 -5.54
CA ILE A 12 6.22 1.70 -4.61
C ILE A 12 4.92 0.98 -4.28
N ILE A 13 3.83 1.72 -4.09
CA ILE A 13 2.50 1.15 -3.86
C ILE A 13 2.07 0.31 -5.07
N GLN A 14 2.31 0.81 -6.29
CA GLN A 14 1.98 0.06 -7.50
C GLN A 14 2.81 -1.22 -7.62
N GLU A 15 4.10 -1.14 -7.33
CA GLU A 15 4.97 -2.32 -7.35
C GLU A 15 4.56 -3.35 -6.31
N ALA A 16 4.18 -2.91 -5.12
CA ALA A 16 3.68 -3.80 -4.07
C ALA A 16 2.36 -4.43 -4.51
N GLY A 17 1.49 -3.66 -5.16
CA GLY A 17 0.23 -4.18 -5.71
C GLY A 17 0.48 -5.26 -6.75
N ASP A 18 1.43 -5.03 -7.66
CA ASP A 18 1.82 -6.04 -8.65
C ASP A 18 2.31 -7.31 -7.98
N TYR A 19 3.15 -7.17 -6.96
CA TYR A 19 3.68 -8.30 -6.23
C TYR A 19 2.58 -9.11 -5.53
N LEU A 20 1.60 -8.41 -4.96
CA LEU A 20 0.53 -9.05 -4.19
C LEU A 20 -0.63 -9.53 -5.04
N GLN A 21 -0.68 -9.17 -6.32
CA GLN A 21 -1.77 -9.55 -7.19
C GLN A 21 -1.83 -11.08 -7.28
N GLY A 22 -2.98 -11.65 -6.92
CA GLY A 22 -3.17 -13.09 -6.89
C GLY A 22 -2.72 -13.78 -5.62
N GLN A 23 -2.07 -13.06 -4.68
CA GLN A 23 -1.60 -13.64 -3.42
C GLN A 23 -2.54 -13.32 -2.24
N LEU A 24 -3.47 -12.38 -2.41
CA LEU A 24 -4.39 -12.03 -1.35
C LEU A 24 -5.52 -13.07 -1.26
N PRO A 25 -5.95 -13.43 -0.02
CA PRO A 25 -7.08 -14.34 0.14
C PRO A 25 -8.35 -13.76 -0.48
N ASP A 26 -9.20 -14.63 -0.99
CA ASP A 26 -10.50 -14.21 -1.50
C ASP A 26 -11.34 -13.63 -0.37
N HIS A 27 -12.18 -12.66 -0.71
CA HIS A 27 -13.09 -12.03 0.23
C HIS A 27 -14.53 -12.18 -0.30
N PRO A 28 -15.52 -12.41 0.57
CA PRO A 28 -16.92 -12.57 0.11
C PRO A 28 -17.44 -11.40 -0.73
N ASN A 29 -16.95 -10.18 -0.47
CA ASN A 29 -17.35 -8.99 -1.22
C ASN A 29 -16.55 -8.79 -2.49
N HIS A 30 -15.57 -9.67 -2.77
CA HIS A 30 -14.70 -9.58 -3.95
C HIS A 30 -14.57 -10.97 -4.57
N PRO A 31 -15.66 -11.51 -5.15
CA PRO A 31 -15.65 -12.89 -5.65
C PRO A 31 -14.71 -13.13 -6.82
N LYS A 32 -14.27 -12.07 -7.49
CA LYS A 32 -13.31 -12.16 -8.60
C LYS A 32 -11.88 -11.91 -8.17
N GLY A 33 -11.63 -11.86 -6.85
CA GLY A 33 -10.34 -11.54 -6.29
C GLY A 33 -10.29 -10.11 -5.77
N ARG A 34 -9.27 -9.82 -4.97
CA ARG A 34 -9.08 -8.50 -4.37
C ARG A 34 -8.18 -7.65 -5.24
N ASN A 35 -8.48 -6.34 -5.29
CA ASN A 35 -7.61 -5.37 -5.95
C ASN A 35 -6.41 -5.10 -5.04
N ALA A 36 -5.25 -5.64 -5.41
CA ALA A 36 -4.05 -5.55 -4.59
C ALA A 36 -3.57 -4.10 -4.43
N TYR A 37 -3.73 -3.28 -5.46
CA TYR A 37 -3.32 -1.87 -5.39
C TYR A 37 -4.17 -1.11 -4.37
N ALA A 38 -5.48 -1.29 -4.41
CA ALA A 38 -6.38 -0.70 -3.45
C ALA A 38 -6.10 -1.21 -2.04
N HIS A 39 -5.79 -2.51 -1.91
CA HIS A 39 -5.44 -3.10 -0.63
C HIS A 39 -4.24 -2.38 0.01
N VAL A 40 -3.14 -2.22 -0.74
CA VAL A 40 -1.95 -1.56 -0.22
C VAL A 40 -2.26 -0.11 0.16
N ALA A 41 -2.94 0.63 -0.70
CA ALA A 41 -3.27 2.03 -0.44
C ALA A 41 -4.16 2.18 0.80
N ILE A 42 -5.16 1.32 0.96
CA ILE A 42 -6.06 1.34 2.11
C ILE A 42 -5.30 0.99 3.39
N CYS A 43 -4.43 -0.02 3.33
CA CYS A 43 -3.63 -0.40 4.50
C CYS A 43 -2.72 0.74 4.95
N VAL A 44 -2.07 1.42 4.01
CA VAL A 44 -1.22 2.58 4.32
C VAL A 44 -2.06 3.69 4.96
N LYS A 45 -3.21 4.00 4.38
CA LYS A 45 -4.11 5.02 4.92
C LYS A 45 -4.55 4.67 6.34
N SER A 46 -4.90 3.42 6.58
CA SER A 46 -5.35 2.96 7.89
C SER A 46 -4.22 3.02 8.92
N LYS A 47 -3.02 2.58 8.54
CA LYS A 47 -1.85 2.56 9.45
C LYS A 47 -1.42 3.95 9.86
N PHE A 48 -1.35 4.88 8.91
CA PHE A 48 -0.83 6.22 9.16
C PHE A 48 -1.92 7.27 9.33
N ASN A 49 -3.19 6.84 9.26
CA ASN A 49 -4.35 7.71 9.47
C ASN A 49 -4.39 8.89 8.48
N ALA A 50 -3.85 8.69 7.29
CA ALA A 50 -3.81 9.70 6.22
C ALA A 50 -3.48 9.00 4.91
N SER A 51 -3.95 9.56 3.78
CA SER A 51 -3.53 9.03 2.49
C SER A 51 -2.03 9.24 2.30
N TYR A 52 -1.40 8.46 1.42
CA TYR A 52 0.04 8.55 1.22
C TYR A 52 0.52 9.96 0.88
N LYS A 53 -0.33 10.75 0.21
CA LYS A 53 0.00 12.12 -0.16
C LYS A 53 0.08 13.06 1.04
N ASP A 54 -0.67 12.75 2.08
CA ASP A 54 -0.83 13.60 3.26
C ASP A 54 0.05 13.18 4.44
N ILE A 55 0.77 12.06 4.31
CA ILE A 55 1.69 11.62 5.34
C ILE A 55 2.91 12.53 5.36
N PRO A 56 3.40 12.96 6.55
CA PRO A 56 4.60 13.80 6.63
C PRO A 56 5.84 13.14 6.00
N ASP A 57 6.69 13.95 5.38
CA ASP A 57 7.94 13.48 4.75
C ASP A 57 8.81 12.67 5.69
N GLU A 58 8.87 13.06 6.95
CA GLU A 58 9.69 12.39 7.97
C GLU A 58 9.29 10.94 8.18
N LYS A 59 8.09 10.56 7.78
CA LYS A 59 7.60 9.18 7.91
C LYS A 59 7.79 8.35 6.64
N PHE A 60 8.44 8.90 5.62
CA PHE A 60 8.63 8.22 4.35
C PHE A 60 9.23 6.82 4.53
N ASN A 61 10.32 6.72 5.31
CA ASN A 61 10.98 5.44 5.56
C ASN A 61 10.08 4.46 6.31
N GLU A 62 9.27 4.96 7.24
CA GLU A 62 8.31 4.11 7.96
C GLU A 62 7.25 3.53 7.02
N VAL A 63 6.79 4.35 6.07
CA VAL A 63 5.82 3.88 5.08
C VAL A 63 6.43 2.80 4.20
N LEU A 64 7.70 2.97 3.78
CA LEU A 64 8.39 1.96 2.98
C LEU A 64 8.49 0.63 3.73
N LYS A 65 8.85 0.68 5.00
CA LYS A 65 8.95 -0.52 5.84
C LYS A 65 7.59 -1.20 5.99
N TYR A 66 6.55 -0.43 6.16
CA TYR A 66 5.21 -0.97 6.30
C TYR A 66 4.74 -1.65 5.01
N ILE A 67 5.01 -1.05 3.85
CA ILE A 67 4.65 -1.63 2.57
C ILE A 67 5.39 -2.95 2.37
N GLU A 68 6.68 -3.00 2.74
CA GLU A 68 7.44 -4.24 2.68
C GLU A 68 6.83 -5.31 3.60
N PHE A 69 6.38 -4.91 4.79
CA PHE A 69 5.67 -5.81 5.69
C PHE A 69 4.41 -6.38 5.04
N LEU A 70 3.65 -5.54 4.34
CA LEU A 70 2.44 -5.98 3.65
C LEU A 70 2.75 -7.01 2.56
N LYS A 71 3.86 -6.86 1.86
CA LYS A 71 4.28 -7.81 0.83
C LYS A 71 4.61 -9.18 1.43
N GLN A 72 5.20 -9.18 2.62
CA GLN A 72 5.59 -10.42 3.30
C GLN A 72 4.45 -11.07 4.07
N ASN A 73 3.37 -10.34 4.28
CA ASN A 73 2.23 -10.82 5.07
C ASN A 73 0.92 -10.53 4.31
N PRO A 74 0.68 -11.21 3.19
CA PRO A 74 -0.53 -11.00 2.39
C PRO A 74 -1.77 -11.48 3.16
N ASN A 75 -2.74 -10.57 3.29
CA ASN A 75 -3.99 -10.86 3.98
C ASN A 75 -5.19 -10.44 3.15
#